data_5e03e1dc8859c996cd0bb8e61683ba85
#
_entry.id   5e03e1dc8859c996cd0bb8e61683ba85
#
_cell.length_a   1.000
_cell.length_b   1.000
_cell.length_c   1.000
_cell.angle_alpha   90.00
_cell.angle_beta   90.00
_cell.angle_gamma   90.00
#
_symmetry.space_group_name_H-M   'P 1'
#
loop_
_entity.id
_entity.type
_entity.pdbx_description
1 polymer ?
#
loop_
_entity_poly.entity_id
_entity_poly.type
_entity_poly.pdbx_seq_one_letter_code
_entity_poly.pdbx_strand_id
1 'polypeptide(L)'
;MALARNIMKGGWSAGNARAVNGAIATGLTAAGTTISDALDLNADTNVIATCASGAGVQVPAAEIGDSVEIHNAGANACKVYPDATGNQFNALGAGNSFLLGTNTSCYCRKVSATGWIVNLSA
;
A
#
# COMPACT_ATOMS: atom_id res chain seq x y z
N MET A 1 15.60 -1.88 2.90
CA MET A 1 15.53 -0.56 2.24
C MET A 1 16.82 0.23 2.50
N ALA A 2 17.42 0.80 1.46
CA ALA A 2 18.62 1.62 1.60
C ALA A 2 18.28 3.04 2.05
N LEU A 3 19.09 3.63 2.93
CA LEU A 3 18.93 5.02 3.32
C LEU A 3 19.51 5.95 2.25
N ALA A 4 18.81 7.05 1.96
CA ALA A 4 19.21 7.99 0.92
C ALA A 4 20.63 8.50 1.10
N ARG A 5 21.01 8.86 2.34
CA ARG A 5 22.39 9.35 2.63
C ARG A 5 23.47 8.31 2.33
N ASN A 6 23.18 7.02 2.53
CA ASN A 6 24.15 5.96 2.24
C ASN A 6 24.33 5.78 0.74
N ILE A 7 23.25 5.89 -0.02
CA ILE A 7 23.29 5.84 -1.48
C ILE A 7 24.05 7.04 -2.04
N MET A 8 23.81 8.24 -1.47
CA MET A 8 24.52 9.47 -1.88
C MET A 8 26.03 9.37 -1.64
N LYS A 9 26.44 8.72 -0.53
CA LYS A 9 27.88 8.46 -0.28
C LYS A 9 28.51 7.59 -1.35
N GLY A 10 27.72 6.75 -2.00
CA GLY A 10 28.14 5.93 -3.13
C GLY A 10 28.17 6.66 -4.47
N GLY A 11 27.93 7.96 -4.48
CA GLY A 11 28.01 8.78 -5.69
C GLY A 11 26.68 9.08 -6.37
N TRP A 12 25.56 8.74 -5.76
CA TRP A 12 24.23 9.00 -6.29
C TRP A 12 23.77 10.41 -5.93
N SER A 13 23.01 11.05 -6.83
CA SER A 13 22.36 12.33 -6.51
C SER A 13 21.27 12.14 -5.47
N ALA A 14 20.90 13.23 -4.78
CA ALA A 14 19.81 13.20 -3.81
C ALA A 14 18.49 12.75 -4.45
N GLY A 15 18.20 13.16 -5.68
CA GLY A 15 16.98 12.75 -6.39
C GLY A 15 16.96 11.26 -6.70
N ASN A 16 18.07 10.70 -7.17
CA ASN A 16 18.18 9.27 -7.44
C ASN A 16 18.10 8.44 -6.15
N ALA A 17 18.72 8.92 -5.08
CA ALA A 17 18.68 8.23 -3.79
C ALA A 17 17.25 8.17 -3.22
N ARG A 18 16.47 9.25 -3.38
CA ARG A 18 15.04 9.25 -2.95
C ARG A 18 14.20 8.31 -3.79
N ALA A 19 14.44 8.21 -5.10
CA ALA A 19 13.71 7.28 -5.96
C ALA A 19 13.96 5.82 -5.54
N VAL A 20 15.18 5.50 -5.14
CA VAL A 20 15.54 4.16 -4.64
C VAL A 20 14.91 3.89 -3.26
N ASN A 21 14.85 4.90 -2.39
CA ASN A 21 14.23 4.77 -1.06
C ASN A 21 12.71 4.61 -1.12
N GLY A 22 12.09 5.10 -2.19
CA GLY A 22 10.64 5.11 -2.34
C GLY A 22 9.98 6.39 -1.82
N ALA A 23 8.72 6.56 -2.17
CA ALA A 23 7.91 7.71 -1.79
C ALA A 23 7.07 7.36 -0.55
N ILE A 24 6.86 8.33 0.33
CA ILE A 24 6.06 8.17 1.54
C ILE A 24 4.91 9.17 1.50
N ALA A 25 3.68 8.69 1.72
CA ALA A 25 2.49 9.52 1.87
C ALA A 25 1.92 9.33 3.27
N THR A 26 1.58 10.42 3.94
CA THR A 26 1.01 10.41 5.29
C THR A 26 -0.27 11.25 5.34
N GLY A 27 -1.02 11.17 6.43
CA GLY A 27 -2.23 11.95 6.60
C GLY A 27 -3.36 11.56 5.65
N LEU A 28 -3.36 10.33 5.15
CA LEU A 28 -4.34 9.88 4.18
C LEU A 28 -5.69 9.59 4.83
N THR A 29 -6.77 9.86 4.08
CA THR A 29 -8.13 9.56 4.49
C THR A 29 -8.70 8.48 3.57
N ALA A 30 -9.02 7.32 4.12
CA ALA A 30 -9.67 6.25 3.38
C ALA A 30 -11.07 6.69 2.92
N ALA A 31 -11.52 6.16 1.80
CA ALA A 31 -12.74 6.62 1.15
C ALA A 31 -13.56 5.46 0.59
N GLY A 32 -14.84 5.73 0.35
CA GLY A 32 -15.71 4.81 -0.37
C GLY A 32 -16.08 3.56 0.41
N THR A 33 -16.79 2.66 -0.27
CA THR A 33 -17.21 1.37 0.28
C THR A 33 -16.93 0.22 -0.69
N THR A 34 -16.45 0.52 -1.88
CA THR A 34 -16.16 -0.46 -2.94
C THR A 34 -14.78 -0.20 -3.54
N ILE A 35 -14.28 -1.12 -4.32
CA ILE A 35 -13.01 -0.97 -5.01
C ILE A 35 -12.98 0.26 -5.94
N SER A 36 -14.12 0.61 -6.53
CA SER A 36 -14.18 1.70 -7.52
C SER A 36 -14.17 3.10 -6.90
N ASP A 37 -14.57 3.24 -5.63
CA ASP A 37 -14.60 4.53 -4.93
C ASP A 37 -13.62 4.61 -3.76
N ALA A 38 -12.80 3.59 -3.55
CA ALA A 38 -11.74 3.60 -2.54
C ALA A 38 -10.68 4.66 -2.87
N LEU A 39 -9.96 5.11 -1.85
CA LEU A 39 -8.83 6.03 -2.04
C LEU A 39 -7.70 5.33 -2.81
N ASP A 40 -7.30 5.89 -3.95
CA ASP A 40 -6.17 5.38 -4.71
C ASP A 40 -4.87 5.75 -4.02
N LEU A 41 -4.10 4.75 -3.60
CA LEU A 41 -2.76 4.94 -3.08
C LEU A 41 -1.79 5.07 -4.25
N ASN A 42 -0.76 5.91 -4.10
CA ASN A 42 0.24 6.12 -5.14
C ASN A 42 1.66 6.30 -4.61
N ALA A 43 1.90 5.90 -3.37
CA ALA A 43 3.23 5.92 -2.76
C ALA A 43 3.67 4.51 -2.38
N ASP A 44 4.97 4.35 -2.13
CA ASP A 44 5.53 3.06 -1.70
C ASP A 44 5.18 2.73 -0.24
N THR A 45 5.12 3.75 0.60
CA THR A 45 4.69 3.64 1.99
C THR A 45 3.56 4.63 2.23
N ASN A 46 2.44 4.16 2.78
CA ASN A 46 1.24 4.95 2.96
C ASN A 46 0.75 4.85 4.40
N VAL A 47 0.55 6.00 5.04
CA VAL A 47 0.01 6.07 6.39
C VAL A 47 -1.39 6.65 6.35
N ILE A 48 -2.38 5.84 6.72
CA ILE A 48 -3.78 6.23 6.76
C ILE A 48 -4.05 6.84 8.13
N ALA A 49 -4.35 8.13 8.16
CA ALA A 49 -4.65 8.84 9.41
C ALA A 49 -6.11 8.73 9.80
N THR A 50 -7.01 8.62 8.83
CA THR A 50 -8.45 8.62 9.06
C THR A 50 -9.09 7.51 8.22
N CYS A 51 -9.86 6.66 8.89
CA CYS A 51 -10.66 5.64 8.24
C CYS A 51 -12.03 5.56 8.91
N ALA A 52 -13.07 5.94 8.18
CA ALA A 52 -14.44 5.74 8.62
C ALA A 52 -14.80 4.26 8.52
N SER A 53 -15.78 3.81 9.31
CA SER A 53 -16.25 2.43 9.22
C SER A 53 -16.69 2.09 7.80
N GLY A 54 -16.12 1.02 7.25
CA GLY A 54 -16.41 0.56 5.89
C GLY A 54 -15.60 1.22 4.78
N ALA A 55 -14.82 2.26 5.08
CA ALA A 55 -13.98 2.93 4.09
C ALA A 55 -12.76 2.09 3.72
N GLY A 56 -12.16 2.39 2.56
CA GLY A 56 -11.05 1.61 2.06
C GLY A 56 -10.06 2.40 1.22
N VAL A 57 -8.99 1.71 0.87
CA VAL A 57 -7.94 2.17 -0.02
C VAL A 57 -7.69 1.11 -1.08
N GLN A 58 -7.17 1.54 -2.22
CA GLN A 58 -6.76 0.66 -3.31
C GLN A 58 -5.27 0.80 -3.53
N VAL A 59 -4.55 -0.31 -3.62
CA VAL A 59 -3.11 -0.28 -3.91
C VAL A 59 -2.88 0.24 -5.32
N PRO A 60 -1.72 0.89 -5.58
CA PRO A 60 -1.45 1.44 -6.91
C PRO A 60 -1.26 0.33 -7.94
N ALA A 61 -1.52 0.66 -9.21
CA ALA A 61 -1.15 -0.21 -10.31
C ALA A 61 0.35 -0.50 -10.25
N ALA A 62 0.73 -1.75 -10.41
CA ALA A 62 2.08 -2.19 -10.14
C ALA A 62 2.54 -3.26 -11.13
N GLU A 63 3.84 -3.39 -11.29
CA GLU A 63 4.48 -4.47 -12.02
C GLU A 63 4.89 -5.59 -11.05
N ILE A 64 5.13 -6.78 -11.59
CA ILE A 64 5.61 -7.91 -10.79
C ILE A 64 6.92 -7.51 -10.10
N GLY A 65 6.99 -7.73 -8.80
CA GLY A 65 8.13 -7.36 -7.97
C GLY A 65 7.96 -6.05 -7.20
N ASP A 66 7.00 -5.20 -7.60
CA ASP A 66 6.70 -3.97 -6.85
C ASP A 66 6.04 -4.30 -5.52
N SER A 67 6.31 -3.46 -4.53
CA SER A 67 5.76 -3.62 -3.20
C SER A 67 5.19 -2.31 -2.68
N VAL A 68 4.21 -2.41 -1.79
CA VAL A 68 3.62 -1.26 -1.11
C VAL A 68 3.41 -1.61 0.36
N GLU A 69 3.72 -0.65 1.23
CA GLU A 69 3.46 -0.76 2.66
C GLU A 69 2.32 0.17 3.03
N ILE A 70 1.42 -0.30 3.90
CA ILE A 70 0.29 0.48 4.37
C ILE A 70 0.21 0.33 5.88
N HIS A 71 0.14 1.45 6.60
CA HIS A 71 -0.12 1.50 8.03
C HIS A 71 -1.45 2.20 8.29
N ASN A 72 -2.33 1.56 9.05
CA ASN A 72 -3.60 2.15 9.42
C ASN A 72 -3.51 2.73 10.84
N ALA A 73 -3.40 4.06 10.93
CA ALA A 73 -3.45 4.79 12.19
C ALA A 73 -4.86 5.33 12.51
N GLY A 74 -5.84 5.03 11.67
CA GLY A 74 -7.22 5.47 11.84
C GLY A 74 -7.96 4.71 12.94
N ALA A 75 -9.17 5.19 13.26
CA ALA A 75 -9.96 4.65 14.36
C ALA A 75 -10.66 3.32 14.05
N ASN A 76 -10.81 2.97 12.77
CA ASN A 76 -11.51 1.76 12.34
C ASN A 76 -10.65 0.93 11.42
N ALA A 77 -10.95 -0.35 11.29
CA ALA A 77 -10.32 -1.21 10.30
C ALA A 77 -10.57 -0.66 8.89
N CYS A 78 -9.55 -0.70 8.05
CA CYS A 78 -9.58 -0.17 6.70
C CYS A 78 -9.61 -1.32 5.70
N LYS A 79 -10.49 -1.25 4.72
CA LYS A 79 -10.47 -2.20 3.61
C LYS A 79 -9.32 -1.87 2.68
N VAL A 80 -8.57 -2.90 2.26
CA VAL A 80 -7.49 -2.74 1.28
C VAL A 80 -7.86 -3.56 0.06
N TYR A 81 -7.97 -2.89 -1.09
CA TYR A 81 -8.35 -3.51 -2.36
C TYR A 81 -7.13 -3.70 -3.26
N PRO A 82 -7.14 -4.74 -4.10
CA PRO A 82 -6.10 -4.92 -5.11
C PRO A 82 -6.15 -3.80 -6.16
N ASP A 83 -5.15 -3.77 -7.02
CA ASP A 83 -4.99 -2.72 -8.03
C ASP A 83 -5.98 -2.80 -9.19
N ALA A 84 -6.74 -3.90 -9.31
CA ALA A 84 -7.79 -4.05 -10.31
C ALA A 84 -8.80 -5.08 -9.84
N THR A 85 -10.02 -5.04 -10.42
CA THR A 85 -11.09 -5.96 -10.07
C THR A 85 -10.78 -7.43 -10.42
N GLY A 86 -9.88 -7.67 -11.38
CA GLY A 86 -9.43 -9.02 -11.73
C GLY A 86 -8.26 -9.53 -10.92
N ASN A 87 -7.69 -8.73 -10.06
CA ASN A 87 -6.52 -9.07 -9.25
C ASN A 87 -6.94 -9.48 -7.83
N GLN A 88 -6.06 -10.17 -7.12
CA GLN A 88 -6.38 -10.67 -5.80
C GLN A 88 -5.19 -10.60 -4.86
N PHE A 89 -5.49 -10.55 -3.56
CA PHE A 89 -4.53 -10.74 -2.49
C PHE A 89 -4.58 -12.18 -1.98
N ASN A 90 -3.43 -12.85 -1.90
CA ASN A 90 -3.35 -14.24 -1.46
C ASN A 90 -4.38 -15.10 -2.22
N ALA A 91 -5.32 -15.72 -1.51
CA ALA A 91 -6.38 -16.53 -2.10
C ALA A 91 -7.78 -15.98 -1.79
N LEU A 92 -7.92 -14.67 -1.60
CA LEU A 92 -9.19 -14.05 -1.20
C LEU A 92 -10.22 -13.94 -2.33
N GLY A 93 -9.78 -14.10 -3.58
CA GLY A 93 -10.64 -13.94 -4.75
C GLY A 93 -10.51 -12.57 -5.42
N ALA A 94 -10.82 -12.53 -6.71
CA ALA A 94 -10.66 -11.34 -7.53
C ALA A 94 -11.47 -10.16 -7.00
N GLY A 95 -10.82 -9.00 -6.87
CA GLY A 95 -11.45 -7.76 -6.44
C GLY A 95 -11.79 -7.67 -4.95
N ASN A 96 -11.56 -8.72 -4.18
CA ASN A 96 -11.92 -8.74 -2.76
C ASN A 96 -10.87 -8.02 -1.91
N SER A 97 -11.35 -7.28 -0.92
CA SER A 97 -10.49 -6.59 0.05
C SER A 97 -10.14 -7.48 1.22
N PHE A 98 -9.08 -7.10 1.95
CA PHE A 98 -8.86 -7.57 3.32
C PHE A 98 -8.98 -6.39 4.27
N LEU A 99 -9.14 -6.67 5.56
CA LEU A 99 -9.25 -5.64 6.59
C LEU A 99 -7.90 -5.43 7.25
N LEU A 100 -7.45 -4.17 7.27
CA LEU A 100 -6.26 -3.75 7.99
C LEU A 100 -6.71 -3.07 9.28
N GLY A 101 -6.47 -3.71 10.41
CA GLY A 101 -6.92 -3.22 11.71
C GLY A 101 -6.23 -1.93 12.15
N THR A 102 -6.81 -1.24 13.13
CA THR A 102 -6.22 -0.03 13.71
C THR A 102 -4.85 -0.33 14.31
N ASN A 103 -3.90 0.55 14.05
CA ASN A 103 -2.50 0.46 14.50
C ASN A 103 -1.78 -0.80 13.99
N THR A 104 -2.22 -1.34 12.86
CA THR A 104 -1.53 -2.44 12.19
C THR A 104 -1.01 -2.00 10.83
N SER A 105 -0.04 -2.75 10.32
CA SER A 105 0.58 -2.50 9.03
C SER A 105 0.49 -3.73 8.16
N CYS A 106 0.54 -3.53 6.85
CA CYS A 106 0.70 -4.63 5.91
C CYS A 106 1.78 -4.31 4.89
N TYR A 107 2.36 -5.37 4.36
CA TYR A 107 3.31 -5.34 3.27
C TYR A 107 2.72 -6.15 2.12
N CYS A 108 2.49 -5.49 0.98
CA CYS A 108 1.89 -6.11 -0.20
C CYS A 108 2.94 -6.15 -1.31
N ARG A 109 3.11 -7.30 -1.94
CA ARG A 109 4.02 -7.46 -3.06
C ARG A 109 3.32 -8.14 -4.22
N LYS A 110 3.44 -7.56 -5.40
CA LYS A 110 2.89 -8.17 -6.62
C LYS A 110 3.81 -9.27 -7.11
N VAL A 111 3.27 -10.48 -7.22
CA VAL A 111 4.06 -11.68 -7.56
C VAL A 111 3.69 -12.30 -8.88
N SER A 112 2.54 -11.91 -9.44
CA SER A 112 2.08 -12.37 -10.76
C SER A 112 1.23 -11.29 -11.42
N ALA A 113 0.84 -11.49 -12.66
CA ALA A 113 0.02 -10.52 -13.39
C ALA A 113 -1.27 -10.17 -12.67
N THR A 114 -1.85 -11.09 -11.89
CA THR A 114 -3.13 -10.91 -11.20
C THR A 114 -3.05 -11.10 -9.68
N GLY A 115 -1.88 -11.41 -9.14
CA GLY A 115 -1.76 -11.84 -7.74
C GLY A 115 -0.79 -11.02 -6.92
N TRP A 116 -1.20 -10.76 -5.68
CA TRP A 116 -0.40 -10.13 -4.64
C TRP A 116 -0.26 -11.06 -3.45
N ILE A 117 0.88 -10.98 -2.77
CA ILE A 117 1.07 -11.58 -1.44
C ILE A 117 1.02 -10.46 -0.41
N VAL A 118 0.31 -10.70 0.69
CA VAL A 118 0.15 -9.74 1.77
C VAL A 118 0.59 -10.37 3.08
N ASN A 119 1.44 -9.63 3.80
CA ASN A 119 1.83 -9.95 5.18
C ASN A 119 1.29 -8.86 6.10
N LEU A 120 0.62 -9.25 7.16
CA LEU A 120 0.06 -8.35 8.15
C LEU A 120 0.95 -8.35 9.39
N SER A 121 1.12 -7.17 10.01
CA SER A 121 1.70 -7.09 11.34
C SER A 121 0.72 -7.69 12.36
N ALA A 122 1.27 -8.25 13.39
CA ALA A 122 0.45 -8.86 14.45
C ALA A 122 -0.33 -7.81 15.24
#